data_d2f28e583afc2fe7b5014af49d118d63
#
_entry.id   d2f28e583afc2fe7b5014af49d118d63
#
_cell.length_a   1.000
_cell.length_b   1.000
_cell.length_c   1.000
_cell.angle_alpha   90.00
_cell.angle_beta   90.00
_cell.angle_gamma   90.00
#
_symmetry.space_group_name_H-M   'P 1'
#
loop_
_entity.id
_entity.type
_entity.pdbx_description
1 polymer ?
#
loop_
_entity_poly.entity_id
_entity_poly.type
_entity_poly.pdbx_seq_one_letter_code
_entity_poly.pdbx_strand_id
1 'polypeptide(L)'
;GQISGSGSEALSDGTHFAKEGVVFISNNRRLGAEGYLYLEELFGDGVGPGNLGILDQIEVLRWIQRNASKFGGDPDNVTLFGISGGGAAIQALVSTEGSKDLVHKVIPQSGGHSAQRRELAGQISEFALRRIGIKPGDIDSLQKTPWRIFPEIYEDIEALGLGSPQAYLPMISESMPFHP
;
A
#
# COMPACT_ATOMS: atom_id res chain seq x y z
N GLY A 1 3.54 7.24 -5.61
CA GLY A 1 3.18 6.19 -6.55
C GLY A 1 2.69 4.92 -5.87
N GLN A 2 2.28 3.94 -6.70
CA GLN A 2 1.86 2.60 -6.21
C GLN A 2 3.02 1.60 -6.33
N ILE A 3 3.94 1.84 -7.25
CA ILE A 3 5.03 0.93 -7.61
C ILE A 3 6.38 1.50 -7.17
N SER A 4 6.53 2.81 -7.26
CA SER A 4 7.75 3.54 -6.93
C SER A 4 7.43 4.90 -6.33
N GLY A 5 8.45 5.54 -5.75
CA GLY A 5 8.40 6.86 -5.14
C GLY A 5 8.90 6.87 -3.70
N SER A 6 8.98 8.04 -3.13
CA SER A 6 9.43 8.25 -1.75
C SER A 6 8.68 9.39 -1.10
N GLY A 7 8.40 9.27 0.19
CA GLY A 7 7.89 10.37 1.02
C GLY A 7 8.90 11.49 1.29
N SER A 8 10.13 11.36 0.80
CA SER A 8 11.18 12.39 0.88
C SER A 8 11.40 13.15 -0.44
N GLU A 9 10.55 12.95 -1.43
CA GLU A 9 10.59 13.76 -2.66
C GLU A 9 10.19 15.21 -2.40
N ALA A 10 10.66 16.12 -3.26
CA ALA A 10 10.37 17.57 -3.13
C ALA A 10 8.86 17.90 -3.05
N LEU A 11 8.01 17.08 -3.70
CA LEU A 11 6.55 17.20 -3.62
C LEU A 11 6.02 16.94 -2.19
N SER A 12 6.78 16.25 -1.36
CA SER A 12 6.44 15.92 0.03
C SER A 12 7.05 16.89 1.04
N ASP A 13 7.53 18.07 0.60
CA ASP A 13 8.02 19.11 1.49
C ASP A 13 6.87 19.80 2.24
N GLY A 14 6.82 19.60 3.55
CA GLY A 14 5.81 20.18 4.44
C GLY A 14 6.10 21.58 4.95
N THR A 15 7.15 22.25 4.47
CA THR A 15 7.60 23.55 4.98
C THR A 15 6.49 24.61 4.97
N HIS A 16 5.68 24.67 3.92
CA HIS A 16 4.58 25.62 3.83
C HIS A 16 3.47 25.31 4.85
N PHE A 17 3.13 24.04 5.05
CA PHE A 17 2.17 23.63 6.07
C PHE A 17 2.65 23.98 7.48
N ALA A 18 3.94 23.73 7.75
CA ALA A 18 4.52 24.05 9.06
C ALA A 18 4.50 25.56 9.36
N LYS A 19 4.71 26.41 8.36
CA LYS A 19 4.61 27.88 8.52
C LYS A 19 3.21 28.35 8.86
N GLU A 20 2.19 27.61 8.43
CA GLU A 20 0.78 27.88 8.72
C GLU A 20 0.31 27.17 10.03
N GLY A 21 1.23 26.65 10.83
CA GLY A 21 0.92 26.02 12.11
C GLY A 21 0.35 24.62 12.00
N VAL A 22 0.59 23.92 10.90
CA VAL A 22 0.17 22.54 10.71
C VAL A 22 1.33 21.59 10.94
N VAL A 23 1.13 20.55 11.74
CA VAL A 23 2.08 19.44 11.84
C VAL A 23 1.94 18.58 10.57
N PHE A 24 2.94 18.63 9.72
CA PHE A 24 2.99 17.85 8.50
C PHE A 24 3.81 16.58 8.70
N ILE A 25 3.27 15.44 8.27
CA ILE A 25 3.92 14.12 8.37
C ILE A 25 3.92 13.46 6.99
N SER A 26 5.10 13.22 6.47
CA SER A 26 5.31 12.39 5.28
C SER A 26 5.80 11.01 5.72
N ASN A 27 5.29 9.97 5.10
CA ASN A 27 5.66 8.59 5.42
C ASN A 27 5.98 7.77 4.16
N ASN A 28 6.73 6.70 4.35
CA ASN A 28 6.90 5.65 3.36
C ASN A 28 6.05 4.44 3.71
N ARG A 29 5.65 3.69 2.70
CA ARG A 29 4.99 2.40 2.80
C ARG A 29 5.64 1.43 1.82
N ARG A 30 5.46 0.15 1.99
CA ARG A 30 5.83 -0.83 0.96
C ARG A 30 5.02 -0.58 -0.32
N LEU A 31 5.69 -0.66 -1.46
CA LEU A 31 5.14 -0.42 -2.79
C LEU A 31 5.35 -1.68 -3.64
N GLY A 32 4.74 -1.70 -4.84
CA GLY A 32 4.94 -2.78 -5.80
C GLY A 32 4.64 -4.16 -5.22
N ALA A 33 5.47 -5.14 -5.56
CA ALA A 33 5.31 -6.51 -5.11
C ALA A 33 5.43 -6.66 -3.58
N GLU A 34 6.37 -5.95 -2.95
CA GLU A 34 6.58 -6.03 -1.50
C GLU A 34 5.38 -5.51 -0.71
N GLY A 35 4.61 -4.60 -1.30
CA GLY A 35 3.42 -4.04 -0.68
C GLY A 35 2.11 -4.78 -1.01
N TYR A 36 2.03 -5.42 -2.18
CA TYR A 36 0.73 -5.81 -2.74
C TYR A 36 0.70 -7.17 -3.44
N LEU A 37 1.80 -7.92 -3.50
CA LEU A 37 1.77 -9.28 -4.00
C LEU A 37 1.02 -10.18 -3.01
N TYR A 38 -0.02 -10.87 -3.48
CA TYR A 38 -0.85 -11.72 -2.63
C TYR A 38 -0.27 -13.13 -2.56
N LEU A 39 0.34 -13.47 -1.46
CA LEU A 39 1.09 -14.72 -1.29
C LEU A 39 0.44 -15.70 -0.30
N GLU A 40 -0.55 -15.27 0.46
CA GLU A 40 -1.16 -16.06 1.54
C GLU A 40 -1.66 -17.43 1.06
N GLU A 41 -2.33 -17.50 -0.10
CA GLU A 41 -2.83 -18.78 -0.65
C GLU A 41 -1.70 -19.74 -1.05
N LEU A 42 -0.53 -19.21 -1.37
CA LEU A 42 0.59 -19.99 -1.87
C LEU A 42 1.59 -20.38 -0.78
N PHE A 43 1.63 -19.64 0.33
CA PHE A 43 2.61 -19.81 1.40
C PHE A 43 1.98 -19.93 2.81
N GLY A 44 0.66 -19.77 2.92
CA GLY A 44 -0.02 -19.73 4.23
C GLY A 44 0.32 -18.49 5.06
N ASP A 45 0.04 -18.56 6.35
CA ASP A 45 0.11 -17.43 7.28
C ASP A 45 1.53 -16.82 7.45
N GLY A 46 2.57 -17.50 6.99
CA GLY A 46 3.97 -17.08 7.15
C GLY A 46 4.38 -15.83 6.36
N VAL A 47 3.56 -15.39 5.40
CA VAL A 47 3.86 -14.27 4.50
C VAL A 47 2.96 -13.04 4.71
N GLY A 48 1.99 -13.17 5.59
CA GLY A 48 1.01 -12.12 5.90
C GLY A 48 -0.18 -12.07 4.93
N PRO A 49 -1.21 -11.29 5.30
CA PRO A 49 -2.56 -11.33 4.67
C PRO A 49 -2.66 -10.57 3.35
N GLY A 50 -1.57 -10.17 2.71
CA GLY A 50 -1.58 -9.25 1.58
C GLY A 50 -1.83 -7.79 2.02
N ASN A 51 -1.96 -6.88 1.05
CA ASN A 51 -2.18 -5.44 1.30
C ASN A 51 -1.20 -4.81 2.31
N LEU A 52 0.03 -5.30 2.34
CA LEU A 52 1.02 -4.92 3.34
C LEU A 52 1.34 -3.42 3.30
N GLY A 53 1.27 -2.79 2.10
CA GLY A 53 1.42 -1.34 1.96
C GLY A 53 0.29 -0.53 2.62
N ILE A 54 -0.93 -1.07 2.71
CA ILE A 54 -2.03 -0.46 3.44
C ILE A 54 -1.86 -0.67 4.95
N LEU A 55 -1.44 -1.86 5.36
CA LEU A 55 -1.15 -2.15 6.77
C LEU A 55 -0.02 -1.27 7.33
N ASP A 56 1.01 -1.00 6.53
CA ASP A 56 2.07 -0.05 6.89
C ASP A 56 1.49 1.33 7.21
N GLN A 57 0.53 1.82 6.42
CA GLN A 57 -0.09 3.12 6.64
C GLN A 57 -1.00 3.13 7.87
N ILE A 58 -1.71 2.04 8.14
CA ILE A 58 -2.50 1.90 9.38
C ILE A 58 -1.57 2.01 10.59
N GLU A 59 -0.39 1.38 10.55
CA GLU A 59 0.57 1.47 11.65
C GLU A 59 1.15 2.89 11.81
N VAL A 60 1.38 3.59 10.70
CA VAL A 60 1.74 5.03 10.75
C VAL A 60 0.63 5.85 11.40
N LEU A 61 -0.62 5.62 11.06
CA LEU A 61 -1.76 6.31 11.67
C LEU A 61 -1.84 6.04 13.18
N ARG A 62 -1.65 4.79 13.59
CA ARG A 62 -1.56 4.43 15.03
C ARG A 62 -0.40 5.14 15.73
N TRP A 63 0.75 5.25 15.04
CA TRP A 63 1.88 6.01 15.56
C TRP A 63 1.54 7.49 15.73
N ILE A 64 0.83 8.09 14.76
CA ILE A 64 0.37 9.49 14.83
C ILE A 64 -0.55 9.67 16.04
N GLN A 65 -1.52 8.79 16.26
CA GLN A 65 -2.39 8.85 17.43
C GLN A 65 -1.61 8.86 18.75
N ARG A 66 -0.56 8.05 18.86
CA ARG A 66 0.27 7.96 20.07
C ARG A 66 1.24 9.13 20.26
N ASN A 67 1.58 9.87 19.20
CA ASN A 67 2.71 10.80 19.24
C ASN A 67 2.41 12.22 18.77
N ALA A 68 1.33 12.49 18.05
CA ALA A 68 1.03 13.81 17.46
C ALA A 68 1.15 14.96 18.47
N SER A 69 0.64 14.78 19.68
CA SER A 69 0.68 15.79 20.74
C SER A 69 2.09 16.18 21.16
N LYS A 70 3.08 15.30 21.01
CA LYS A 70 4.49 15.58 21.32
C LYS A 70 5.12 16.57 20.31
N PHE A 71 4.50 16.71 19.14
CA PHE A 71 4.90 17.63 18.08
C PHE A 71 3.97 18.84 17.98
N GLY A 72 3.06 19.02 18.94
CA GLY A 72 2.08 20.10 18.94
C GLY A 72 0.85 19.85 18.05
N GLY A 73 0.69 18.62 17.55
CA GLY A 73 -0.45 18.19 16.74
C GLY A 73 -1.61 17.70 17.60
N ASP A 74 -2.80 17.69 17.01
CA ASP A 74 -4.02 17.16 17.61
C ASP A 74 -4.31 15.78 17.03
N PRO A 75 -4.24 14.69 17.81
CA PRO A 75 -4.54 13.34 17.35
C PRO A 75 -6.01 13.18 16.91
N ASP A 76 -6.93 14.01 17.42
CA ASP A 76 -8.34 13.97 17.04
C ASP A 76 -8.65 14.85 15.81
N ASN A 77 -7.62 15.38 15.15
CA ASN A 77 -7.74 16.22 13.96
C ASN A 77 -6.76 15.82 12.86
N VAL A 78 -6.74 14.55 12.49
CA VAL A 78 -5.85 13.99 11.46
C VAL A 78 -6.50 14.07 10.09
N THR A 79 -5.84 14.75 9.16
CA THR A 79 -6.24 14.84 7.75
C THR A 79 -5.27 14.06 6.88
N LEU A 80 -5.77 13.08 6.13
CA LEU A 80 -4.99 12.41 5.09
C LEU A 80 -5.19 13.10 3.75
N PHE A 81 -4.10 13.34 3.04
CA PHE A 81 -4.18 13.75 1.64
C PHE A 81 -3.12 13.05 0.80
N GLY A 82 -3.40 12.89 -0.48
CA GLY A 82 -2.49 12.18 -1.37
C GLY A 82 -2.96 12.22 -2.80
N ILE A 83 -2.01 12.14 -3.73
CA ILE A 83 -2.25 12.19 -5.17
C ILE A 83 -1.99 10.85 -5.83
N SER A 84 -2.76 10.51 -6.88
CA SER A 84 -2.58 9.30 -7.69
C SER A 84 -2.63 8.03 -6.81
N GLY A 85 -1.57 7.23 -6.78
CA GLY A 85 -1.46 6.08 -5.87
C GLY A 85 -1.61 6.41 -4.38
N GLY A 86 -1.33 7.66 -3.97
CA GLY A 86 -1.63 8.16 -2.63
C GLY A 86 -3.13 8.37 -2.42
N GLY A 87 -3.83 8.93 -3.41
CA GLY A 87 -5.29 9.08 -3.40
C GLY A 87 -6.00 7.72 -3.37
N ALA A 88 -5.53 6.75 -4.16
CA ALA A 88 -6.04 5.37 -4.16
C ALA A 88 -5.84 4.69 -2.78
N ALA A 89 -4.67 4.89 -2.18
CA ALA A 89 -4.39 4.34 -0.85
C ALA A 89 -5.30 4.93 0.24
N ILE A 90 -5.65 6.22 0.15
CA ILE A 90 -6.61 6.84 1.07
C ILE A 90 -7.98 6.18 0.94
N GLN A 91 -8.45 5.91 -0.28
CA GLN A 91 -9.72 5.21 -0.49
C GLN A 91 -9.69 3.80 0.11
N ALA A 92 -8.59 3.06 -0.08
CA ALA A 92 -8.40 1.77 0.55
C ALA A 92 -8.43 1.86 2.09
N LEU A 93 -7.73 2.86 2.66
CA LEU A 93 -7.69 3.08 4.10
C LEU A 93 -9.08 3.35 4.69
N VAL A 94 -9.85 4.28 4.11
CA VAL A 94 -11.18 4.61 4.65
C VAL A 94 -12.19 3.47 4.53
N SER A 95 -11.92 2.49 3.66
CA SER A 95 -12.71 1.27 3.52
C SER A 95 -12.23 0.14 4.45
N THR A 96 -11.19 0.37 5.24
CA THR A 96 -10.56 -0.65 6.10
C THR A 96 -10.95 -0.41 7.56
N GLU A 97 -11.51 -1.42 8.21
CA GLU A 97 -11.92 -1.32 9.62
C GLU A 97 -10.76 -0.92 10.54
N GLY A 98 -9.53 -1.36 10.23
CA GLY A 98 -8.32 -1.04 11.00
C GLY A 98 -7.89 0.42 11.01
N SER A 99 -8.45 1.27 10.14
CA SER A 99 -8.20 2.72 10.09
C SER A 99 -9.33 3.57 10.71
N LYS A 100 -10.43 2.92 11.09
CA LYS A 100 -11.55 3.58 11.75
C LYS A 100 -11.04 4.32 13.00
N ASP A 101 -11.54 5.51 13.19
CA ASP A 101 -11.17 6.40 14.31
C ASP A 101 -9.71 6.90 14.31
N LEU A 102 -8.91 6.55 13.30
CA LEU A 102 -7.54 7.06 13.14
C LEU A 102 -7.43 8.25 12.19
N VAL A 103 -8.48 8.47 11.38
CA VAL A 103 -8.54 9.51 10.34
C VAL A 103 -9.83 10.28 10.45
N HIS A 104 -9.73 11.60 10.44
CA HIS A 104 -10.88 12.50 10.64
C HIS A 104 -11.33 13.17 9.34
N LYS A 105 -10.38 13.42 8.43
CA LYS A 105 -10.63 14.09 7.15
C LYS A 105 -9.75 13.49 6.06
N VAL A 106 -10.23 13.47 4.83
CA VAL A 106 -9.49 12.95 3.68
C VAL A 106 -9.60 13.88 2.48
N ILE A 107 -8.49 13.99 1.72
CA ILE A 107 -8.40 14.72 0.47
C ILE A 107 -7.73 13.82 -0.57
N PRO A 108 -8.44 12.85 -1.16
CA PRO A 108 -7.90 12.02 -2.22
C PRO A 108 -7.88 12.81 -3.54
N GLN A 109 -6.70 12.93 -4.14
CA GLN A 109 -6.50 13.65 -5.38
C GLN A 109 -6.14 12.67 -6.49
N SER A 110 -6.92 12.65 -7.58
CA SER A 110 -6.64 11.79 -8.74
C SER A 110 -6.38 10.32 -8.38
N GLY A 111 -6.96 9.84 -7.31
CA GLY A 111 -6.98 8.43 -6.93
C GLY A 111 -8.17 7.78 -7.61
N GLY A 112 -7.93 6.87 -8.55
CA GLY A 112 -8.99 6.04 -9.09
C GLY A 112 -9.45 4.98 -8.08
N HIS A 113 -10.62 4.39 -8.30
CA HIS A 113 -11.03 3.17 -7.60
C HIS A 113 -10.10 2.04 -8.03
N SER A 114 -9.11 1.77 -7.21
CA SER A 114 -8.01 0.87 -7.56
C SER A 114 -7.93 -0.25 -6.54
N ALA A 115 -8.80 -1.24 -6.71
CA ALA A 115 -8.73 -2.50 -5.99
C ALA A 115 -8.85 -3.66 -6.97
N GLN A 116 -8.22 -4.78 -6.67
CA GLN A 116 -8.29 -5.98 -7.47
C GLN A 116 -9.03 -7.10 -6.73
N ARG A 117 -9.64 -8.00 -7.49
CA ARG A 117 -10.26 -9.19 -6.93
C ARG A 117 -9.19 -10.18 -6.49
N ARG A 118 -9.51 -10.98 -5.48
CA ARG A 118 -8.62 -11.99 -4.92
C ARG A 118 -8.11 -12.99 -5.97
N GLU A 119 -8.99 -13.41 -6.88
CA GLU A 119 -8.65 -14.35 -7.95
C GLU A 119 -7.57 -13.78 -8.89
N LEU A 120 -7.69 -12.49 -9.26
CA LEU A 120 -6.69 -11.84 -10.10
C LEU A 120 -5.37 -11.65 -9.34
N ALA A 121 -5.43 -11.26 -8.07
CA ALA A 121 -4.25 -11.14 -7.22
C ALA A 121 -3.50 -12.49 -7.10
N GLY A 122 -4.24 -13.60 -6.95
CA GLY A 122 -3.67 -14.95 -6.96
C GLY A 122 -2.98 -15.30 -8.28
N GLN A 123 -3.63 -15.05 -9.42
CA GLN A 123 -3.05 -15.29 -10.76
C GLN A 123 -1.75 -14.49 -10.98
N ILE A 124 -1.73 -13.23 -10.55
CA ILE A 124 -0.53 -12.38 -10.62
C ILE A 124 0.59 -12.97 -9.76
N SER A 125 0.27 -13.42 -8.55
CA SER A 125 1.25 -14.02 -7.64
C SER A 125 1.82 -15.33 -8.17
N GLU A 126 0.96 -16.20 -8.71
CA GLU A 126 1.41 -17.44 -9.36
C GLU A 126 2.32 -17.16 -10.56
N PHE A 127 1.95 -16.18 -11.39
CA PHE A 127 2.79 -15.77 -12.52
C PHE A 127 4.15 -15.27 -12.04
N ALA A 128 4.18 -14.37 -11.06
CA ALA A 128 5.41 -13.83 -10.49
C ALA A 128 6.33 -14.93 -9.96
N LEU A 129 5.80 -15.86 -9.17
CA LEU A 129 6.58 -16.97 -8.62
C LEU A 129 7.13 -17.90 -9.71
N ARG A 130 6.32 -18.25 -10.72
CA ARG A 130 6.79 -19.06 -11.86
C ARG A 130 7.92 -18.35 -12.60
N ARG A 131 7.81 -17.03 -12.81
CA ARG A 131 8.80 -16.23 -13.53
C ARG A 131 10.16 -16.21 -12.82
N ILE A 132 10.18 -16.29 -11.48
CA ILE A 132 11.42 -16.33 -10.68
C ILE A 132 11.81 -17.75 -10.23
N GLY A 133 11.04 -18.76 -10.63
CA GLY A 133 11.35 -20.16 -10.34
C GLY A 133 11.13 -20.60 -8.89
N ILE A 134 10.32 -19.87 -8.13
CA ILE A 134 9.98 -20.20 -6.73
C ILE A 134 8.71 -21.05 -6.70
N LYS A 135 8.75 -22.14 -5.93
CA LYS A 135 7.58 -23.00 -5.72
C LYS A 135 6.71 -22.48 -4.57
N PRO A 136 5.38 -22.66 -4.62
CA PRO A 136 4.53 -22.42 -3.47
C PRO A 136 5.07 -23.13 -2.21
N GLY A 137 5.05 -22.42 -1.08
CA GLY A 137 5.56 -22.91 0.20
C GLY A 137 7.07 -22.77 0.42
N ASP A 138 7.85 -22.43 -0.60
CA ASP A 138 9.31 -22.24 -0.45
C ASP A 138 9.64 -20.82 0.06
N ILE A 139 9.39 -20.61 1.34
CA ILE A 139 9.63 -19.33 2.03
C ILE A 139 11.10 -18.94 2.01
N ASP A 140 11.99 -19.92 2.17
CA ASP A 140 13.45 -19.67 2.20
C ASP A 140 13.97 -19.09 0.88
N SER A 141 13.50 -19.62 -0.25
CA SER A 141 13.84 -19.08 -1.56
C SER A 141 13.24 -17.70 -1.78
N LEU A 142 11.98 -17.50 -1.36
CA LEU A 142 11.31 -16.21 -1.45
C LEU A 142 12.07 -15.12 -0.67
N GLN A 143 12.47 -15.40 0.56
CA GLN A 143 13.21 -14.44 1.41
C GLN A 143 14.60 -14.10 0.86
N LYS A 144 15.23 -15.01 0.13
CA LYS A 144 16.53 -14.79 -0.51
C LYS A 144 16.44 -14.09 -1.86
N THR A 145 15.23 -13.92 -2.39
CA THR A 145 15.01 -13.28 -3.70
C THR A 145 15.32 -11.79 -3.60
N PRO A 146 16.22 -11.26 -4.43
CA PRO A 146 16.48 -9.83 -4.45
C PRO A 146 15.25 -9.04 -4.89
N TRP A 147 14.81 -8.07 -4.12
CA TRP A 147 13.63 -7.27 -4.45
C TRP A 147 13.69 -6.60 -5.84
N ARG A 148 14.90 -6.35 -6.34
CA ARG A 148 15.14 -5.70 -7.64
C ARG A 148 14.65 -6.50 -8.85
N ILE A 149 14.30 -7.78 -8.68
CA ILE A 149 13.73 -8.57 -9.77
C ILE A 149 12.24 -8.23 -10.02
N PHE A 150 11.54 -7.73 -9.01
CA PHE A 150 10.09 -7.49 -9.10
C PHE A 150 9.67 -6.36 -10.07
N PRO A 151 10.44 -5.29 -10.27
CA PRO A 151 10.15 -4.33 -11.34
C PRO A 151 10.11 -4.94 -12.75
N GLU A 152 11.01 -5.87 -13.06
CA GLU A 152 11.02 -6.58 -14.35
C GLU A 152 9.78 -7.48 -14.49
N ILE A 153 9.40 -8.16 -13.43
CA ILE A 153 8.17 -8.99 -13.39
C ILE A 153 6.93 -8.13 -13.59
N TYR A 154 6.91 -6.92 -13.03
CA TYR A 154 5.82 -5.98 -13.24
C TYR A 154 5.62 -5.64 -14.73
N GLU A 155 6.70 -5.38 -15.46
CA GLU A 155 6.64 -5.12 -16.89
C GLU A 155 6.09 -6.32 -17.68
N ASP A 156 6.49 -7.54 -17.30
CA ASP A 156 5.95 -8.77 -17.90
C ASP A 156 4.44 -8.95 -17.63
N ILE A 157 3.98 -8.66 -16.40
CA ILE A 157 2.57 -8.74 -16.02
C ILE A 157 1.73 -7.72 -16.81
N GLU A 158 2.21 -6.49 -16.94
CA GLU A 158 1.56 -5.44 -17.71
C GLU A 158 1.48 -5.81 -19.20
N ALA A 159 2.56 -6.34 -19.77
CA ALA A 159 2.61 -6.78 -21.18
C ALA A 159 1.61 -7.91 -21.50
N LEU A 160 1.28 -8.76 -20.51
CA LEU A 160 0.28 -9.81 -20.65
C LEU A 160 -1.15 -9.32 -20.40
N GLY A 161 -1.34 -8.04 -20.04
CA GLY A 161 -2.64 -7.47 -19.68
C GLY A 161 -3.21 -8.00 -18.36
N LEU A 162 -2.41 -8.69 -17.58
CA LEU A 162 -2.79 -9.13 -16.23
C LEU A 162 -2.77 -7.94 -15.28
N GLY A 163 -3.94 -7.57 -14.74
CA GLY A 163 -4.04 -6.47 -13.78
C GLY A 163 -3.89 -5.07 -14.39
N SER A 164 -4.13 -4.89 -15.69
CA SER A 164 -4.15 -3.56 -16.32
C SER A 164 -5.27 -2.69 -15.71
N PRO A 165 -5.03 -1.40 -15.38
CA PRO A 165 -3.79 -0.65 -15.67
C PRO A 165 -2.69 -0.77 -14.61
N GLN A 166 -2.84 -1.56 -13.54
CA GLN A 166 -1.83 -1.68 -12.48
C GLN A 166 -1.89 -3.07 -11.84
N ALA A 167 -0.82 -3.83 -11.95
CA ALA A 167 -0.74 -5.20 -11.44
C ALA A 167 -0.73 -5.29 -9.91
N TYR A 168 -0.15 -4.31 -9.21
CA TYR A 168 -0.01 -4.30 -7.76
C TYR A 168 -0.97 -3.30 -7.13
N LEU A 169 -2.25 -3.67 -7.06
CA LEU A 169 -3.31 -2.91 -6.42
C LEU A 169 -3.68 -3.52 -5.06
N PRO A 170 -4.25 -2.73 -4.16
CA PRO A 170 -4.91 -3.28 -2.99
C PRO A 170 -5.94 -4.35 -3.38
N MET A 171 -5.92 -5.47 -2.69
CA MET A 171 -6.83 -6.57 -2.93
C MET A 171 -8.06 -6.45 -2.02
N ILE A 172 -9.23 -6.75 -2.55
CA ILE A 172 -10.46 -6.87 -1.77
C ILE A 172 -10.32 -8.07 -0.81
N SER A 173 -10.52 -7.83 0.48
CA SER A 173 -10.48 -8.84 1.53
C SER A 173 -11.57 -8.57 2.58
N GLU A 174 -11.77 -9.50 3.50
CA GLU A 174 -12.73 -9.31 4.60
C GLU A 174 -12.40 -8.10 5.47
N SER A 175 -11.12 -7.84 5.72
CA SER A 175 -10.65 -6.67 6.49
C SER A 175 -10.66 -5.37 5.68
N MET A 176 -10.78 -5.46 4.37
CA MET A 176 -10.82 -4.33 3.44
C MET A 176 -11.89 -4.59 2.37
N PRO A 177 -13.17 -4.54 2.75
CA PRO A 177 -14.29 -4.71 1.82
C PRO A 177 -14.41 -3.43 0.96
N PHE A 178 -13.84 -3.46 -0.24
CA PHE A 178 -14.12 -2.44 -1.24
C PHE A 178 -15.53 -2.68 -1.79
N HIS A 179 -16.47 -1.84 -1.41
CA HIS A 179 -17.70 -1.71 -2.13
C HIS A 179 -17.56 -0.54 -3.12
N PRO A 180 -17.71 -0.80 -4.43
CA PRO A 180 -17.70 0.27 -5.42
C PRO A 180 -18.88 1.22 -5.23
#